data_6974acd3b7bcaf2d3db6f7b5a37db88f
#
_entry.id   6974acd3b7bcaf2d3db6f7b5a37db88f
#
_cell.length_a   1.000
_cell.length_b   1.000
_cell.length_c   1.000
_cell.angle_alpha   90.00
_cell.angle_beta   90.00
_cell.angle_gamma   90.00
#
_symmetry.space_group_name_H-M   'P 1'
#
loop_
_entity.id
_entity.type
_entity.pdbx_description
1 polymer ?
#
loop_
_entity_poly.entity_id
_entity_poly.type
_entity_poly.pdbx_seq_one_letter_code
_entity_poly.pdbx_strand_id
1 'polypeptide(L)'
;MLDLKVLVLNVNQGHNPELMEACHTLWEYAEYTGRVRKYAKEQPIAEAVEQAITECIQEGILKEFLEKNRREAKNVSIYEYDQEKHIRQEREEAWEAGQMDKLQEQIQKKLAKGKTIPEIAEALEEEEDTIRQLMKRIVNN
;
A
#
# COMPACT_ATOMS: atom_id res chain seq x y z
N MET A 1 3.62 -37.62 2.07
CA MET A 1 3.76 -36.19 2.45
C MET A 1 2.68 -35.41 1.71
N LEU A 2 1.96 -34.55 2.40
CA LEU A 2 0.89 -33.75 1.83
C LEU A 2 1.48 -32.43 1.34
N ASP A 3 1.49 -32.20 0.02
CA ASP A 3 1.90 -30.93 -0.57
C ASP A 3 0.68 -30.03 -0.78
N LEU A 4 0.67 -28.89 -0.10
CA LEU A 4 -0.35 -27.86 -0.30
C LEU A 4 0.19 -26.76 -1.23
N LYS A 5 -0.43 -26.65 -2.40
CA LYS A 5 -0.17 -25.53 -3.33
C LYS A 5 -1.26 -24.49 -3.17
N VAL A 6 -0.89 -23.27 -2.85
CA VAL A 6 -1.80 -22.14 -2.74
C VAL A 6 -1.58 -21.19 -3.91
N LEU A 7 -2.63 -20.92 -4.66
CA LEU A 7 -2.64 -19.93 -5.72
C LEU A 7 -3.38 -18.68 -5.23
N VAL A 8 -2.66 -17.56 -5.15
CA VAL A 8 -3.23 -16.26 -4.80
C VAL A 8 -3.43 -15.45 -6.08
N LEU A 9 -4.68 -15.04 -6.33
CA LEU A 9 -5.04 -14.25 -7.51
C LEU A 9 -5.36 -12.82 -7.12
N ASN A 10 -4.82 -11.86 -7.88
CA ASN A 10 -5.19 -10.46 -7.74
C ASN A 10 -6.48 -10.20 -8.54
N VAL A 11 -7.56 -9.87 -7.83
CA VAL A 11 -8.87 -9.58 -8.42
C VAL A 11 -9.16 -8.09 -8.57
N ASN A 12 -8.14 -7.25 -8.40
CA ASN A 12 -8.30 -5.83 -8.66
C ASN A 12 -8.35 -5.53 -10.16
N GLN A 13 -8.92 -4.39 -10.50
CA GLN A 13 -9.05 -3.93 -11.87
C GLN A 13 -7.70 -3.95 -12.62
N GLY A 14 -7.70 -4.46 -13.84
CA GLY A 14 -6.50 -4.58 -14.68
C GLY A 14 -5.65 -5.82 -14.42
N HIS A 15 -6.03 -6.69 -13.49
CA HIS A 15 -5.35 -7.94 -13.17
C HIS A 15 -6.19 -9.16 -13.58
N ASN A 16 -5.51 -10.26 -13.92
CA ASN A 16 -6.12 -11.55 -14.29
C ASN A 16 -7.29 -11.42 -15.30
N PRO A 17 -7.08 -10.88 -16.51
CA PRO A 17 -8.15 -10.58 -17.45
C PRO A 17 -8.95 -11.81 -17.87
N GLU A 18 -8.34 -12.97 -17.99
CA GLU A 18 -9.02 -14.23 -18.32
C GLU A 18 -10.01 -14.66 -17.23
N LEU A 19 -9.64 -14.47 -15.95
CA LEU A 19 -10.51 -14.76 -14.82
C LEU A 19 -11.67 -13.76 -14.77
N MET A 20 -11.42 -12.49 -15.03
CA MET A 20 -12.46 -11.44 -15.07
C MET A 20 -13.45 -11.65 -16.21
N GLU A 21 -12.98 -12.13 -17.36
CA GLU A 21 -13.81 -12.47 -18.49
C GLU A 21 -14.67 -13.73 -18.21
N ALA A 22 -14.11 -14.72 -17.52
CA ALA A 22 -14.80 -15.95 -17.15
C ALA A 22 -15.80 -15.77 -16.00
N CYS A 23 -15.60 -14.80 -15.13
CA CYS A 23 -16.46 -14.54 -13.97
C CYS A 23 -16.88 -13.07 -13.90
N HIS A 24 -18.07 -12.77 -14.43
CA HIS A 24 -18.62 -11.42 -14.48
C HIS A 24 -18.79 -10.78 -13.10
N THR A 25 -19.19 -11.55 -12.09
CA THR A 25 -19.31 -11.05 -10.70
C THR A 25 -17.98 -10.54 -10.13
N LEU A 26 -16.87 -11.19 -10.44
CA LEU A 26 -15.54 -10.71 -10.04
C LEU A 26 -15.18 -9.41 -10.76
N TRP A 27 -15.53 -9.27 -12.03
CA TRP A 27 -15.35 -8.04 -12.76
C TRP A 27 -16.17 -6.89 -12.13
N GLU A 28 -17.43 -7.12 -11.80
CA GLU A 28 -18.29 -6.15 -11.12
C GLU A 28 -17.73 -5.74 -9.75
N TYR A 29 -17.22 -6.70 -8.98
CA TYR A 29 -16.56 -6.44 -7.71
C TYR A 29 -15.31 -5.58 -7.89
N ALA A 30 -14.46 -5.88 -8.87
CA ALA A 30 -13.29 -5.11 -9.21
C ALA A 30 -13.63 -3.67 -9.62
N GLU A 31 -14.68 -3.48 -10.42
CA GLU A 31 -15.20 -2.16 -10.79
C GLU A 31 -15.65 -1.35 -9.58
N TYR A 32 -16.45 -1.95 -8.71
CA TYR A 32 -16.92 -1.32 -7.49
C TYR A 32 -15.77 -0.89 -6.56
N THR A 33 -14.86 -1.79 -6.23
CA THR A 33 -13.73 -1.50 -5.36
C THR A 33 -12.75 -0.50 -5.98
N GLY A 34 -12.56 -0.55 -7.30
CA GLY A 34 -11.77 0.42 -8.05
C GLY A 34 -12.33 1.84 -7.96
N ARG A 35 -13.66 1.99 -8.04
CA ARG A 35 -14.34 3.29 -7.86
C ARG A 35 -14.19 3.82 -6.44
N VAL A 36 -14.35 2.98 -5.44
CA VAL A 36 -14.13 3.36 -4.03
C VAL A 36 -12.72 3.93 -3.85
N ARG A 37 -11.69 3.24 -4.34
CA ARG A 37 -10.30 3.68 -4.25
C ARG A 37 -10.05 4.99 -5.00
N LYS A 38 -10.66 5.15 -6.17
CA LYS A 38 -10.54 6.36 -6.96
C LYS A 38 -11.10 7.57 -6.22
N TYR A 39 -12.32 7.47 -5.72
CA TYR A 39 -12.98 8.56 -5.01
C TYR A 39 -12.37 8.85 -3.65
N ALA A 40 -11.85 7.84 -2.95
CA ALA A 40 -11.19 8.01 -1.66
C ALA A 40 -9.87 8.81 -1.72
N LYS A 41 -9.34 9.08 -2.91
CA LYS A 41 -8.21 10.00 -3.09
C LYS A 41 -8.60 11.47 -2.97
N GLU A 42 -9.84 11.79 -3.25
CA GLU A 42 -10.33 13.17 -3.37
C GLU A 42 -11.34 13.54 -2.29
N GLN A 43 -11.93 12.56 -1.60
CA GLN A 43 -12.98 12.76 -0.61
C GLN A 43 -12.90 11.72 0.53
N PRO A 44 -13.56 12.00 1.68
CA PRO A 44 -13.60 11.04 2.80
C PRO A 44 -14.13 9.67 2.37
N ILE A 45 -13.58 8.60 2.97
CA ILE A 45 -13.90 7.22 2.59
C ILE A 45 -15.42 6.92 2.66
N ALA A 46 -16.12 7.42 3.65
CA ALA A 46 -17.56 7.19 3.79
C ALA A 46 -18.36 7.76 2.60
N GLU A 47 -17.98 8.93 2.11
CA GLU A 47 -18.59 9.58 0.94
C GLU A 47 -18.19 8.88 -0.35
N ALA A 48 -16.92 8.50 -0.45
CA ALA A 48 -16.40 7.74 -1.60
C ALA A 48 -17.14 6.41 -1.79
N VAL A 49 -17.36 5.68 -0.72
CA VAL A 49 -18.11 4.40 -0.74
C VAL A 49 -19.57 4.64 -1.13
N GLU A 50 -20.21 5.65 -0.56
CA GLU A 50 -21.61 5.97 -0.85
C GLU A 50 -21.81 6.36 -2.32
N GLN A 51 -20.90 7.15 -2.86
CA GLN A 51 -20.91 7.51 -4.29
C GLN A 51 -20.71 6.29 -5.18
N ALA A 52 -19.71 5.46 -4.87
CA ALA A 52 -19.45 4.25 -5.65
C ALA A 52 -20.65 3.28 -5.64
N ILE A 53 -21.29 3.08 -4.49
CA ILE A 53 -22.50 2.25 -4.37
C ILE A 53 -23.63 2.81 -5.25
N THR A 54 -23.88 4.10 -5.16
CA THR A 54 -24.96 4.76 -5.93
C THR A 54 -24.74 4.61 -7.44
N GLU A 55 -23.54 4.90 -7.92
CA GLU A 55 -23.19 4.77 -9.33
C GLU A 55 -23.25 3.33 -9.82
N CYS A 56 -22.72 2.38 -9.04
CA CYS A 56 -22.78 0.95 -9.39
C CYS A 56 -24.21 0.45 -9.49
N ILE A 57 -25.10 0.84 -8.59
CA ILE A 57 -26.52 0.49 -8.66
C ILE A 57 -27.16 1.07 -9.93
N GLN A 58 -26.89 2.31 -10.28
CA GLN A 58 -27.41 2.95 -11.49
C GLN A 58 -26.93 2.27 -12.76
N GLU A 59 -25.71 1.79 -12.79
CA GLU A 59 -25.12 1.11 -13.94
C GLU A 59 -25.38 -0.42 -13.96
N GLY A 60 -26.06 -0.96 -12.96
CA GLY A 60 -26.34 -2.39 -12.84
C GLY A 60 -25.18 -3.24 -12.37
N ILE A 61 -24.12 -2.62 -11.82
CA ILE A 61 -22.94 -3.31 -11.29
C ILE A 61 -23.22 -3.75 -9.85
N LEU A 62 -23.23 -5.05 -9.58
CA LEU A 62 -23.62 -5.64 -8.29
C LEU A 62 -24.96 -5.10 -7.75
N LYS A 63 -25.87 -4.73 -8.65
CA LYS A 63 -27.07 -3.96 -8.33
C LYS A 63 -27.91 -4.61 -7.22
N GLU A 64 -28.32 -5.85 -7.41
CA GLU A 64 -29.17 -6.56 -6.44
C GLU A 64 -28.50 -6.71 -5.08
N PHE A 65 -27.20 -7.02 -5.07
CA PHE A 65 -26.41 -7.15 -3.85
C PHE A 65 -26.30 -5.81 -3.11
N LEU A 66 -25.94 -4.73 -3.81
CA LEU A 66 -25.75 -3.41 -3.20
C LEU A 66 -27.07 -2.79 -2.74
N GLU A 67 -28.15 -2.97 -3.46
CA GLU A 67 -29.50 -2.51 -3.03
C GLU A 67 -29.94 -3.23 -1.75
N LYS A 68 -29.76 -4.53 -1.69
CA LYS A 68 -30.18 -5.37 -0.57
C LYS A 68 -29.30 -5.20 0.66
N ASN A 69 -28.00 -5.03 0.47
CA ASN A 69 -27.00 -5.01 1.55
C ASN A 69 -26.23 -3.70 1.64
N ARG A 70 -26.83 -2.58 1.25
CA ARG A 70 -26.16 -1.27 1.13
C ARG A 70 -25.39 -0.87 2.38
N ARG A 71 -25.99 -0.99 3.55
CA ARG A 71 -25.39 -0.61 4.83
C ARG A 71 -24.19 -1.48 5.17
N GLU A 72 -24.34 -2.80 5.01
CA GLU A 72 -23.26 -3.76 5.30
C GLU A 72 -22.12 -3.63 4.29
N ALA A 73 -22.44 -3.49 3.00
CA ALA A 73 -21.45 -3.25 1.96
C ALA A 73 -20.64 -1.96 2.23
N LYS A 74 -21.29 -0.90 2.66
CA LYS A 74 -20.64 0.35 3.05
C LYS A 74 -19.68 0.14 4.22
N ASN A 75 -20.13 -0.49 5.29
CA ASN A 75 -19.31 -0.72 6.48
C ASN A 75 -18.09 -1.61 6.19
N VAL A 76 -18.30 -2.70 5.43
CA VAL A 76 -17.22 -3.60 5.02
C VAL A 76 -16.20 -2.88 4.13
N SER A 77 -16.66 -2.11 3.15
CA SER A 77 -15.77 -1.37 2.24
C SER A 77 -14.94 -0.30 2.94
N ILE A 78 -15.51 0.39 3.92
CA ILE A 78 -14.76 1.34 4.76
C ILE A 78 -13.71 0.61 5.57
N TYR A 79 -14.07 -0.48 6.22
CA TYR A 79 -13.15 -1.29 7.01
C TYR A 79 -12.00 -1.84 6.17
N GLU A 80 -12.28 -2.43 5.02
CA GLU A 80 -11.25 -2.98 4.12
C GLU A 80 -10.30 -1.90 3.61
N TYR A 81 -10.82 -0.73 3.24
CA TYR A 81 -10.00 0.40 2.80
C TYR A 81 -9.06 0.89 3.91
N ASP A 82 -9.56 1.02 5.14
CA ASP A 82 -8.75 1.45 6.28
C ASP A 82 -7.67 0.43 6.61
N GLN A 83 -7.97 -0.87 6.51
CA GLN A 83 -6.98 -1.93 6.68
C GLN A 83 -5.90 -1.89 5.59
N GLU A 84 -6.26 -1.74 4.32
CA GLU A 84 -5.31 -1.61 3.22
C GLU A 84 -4.40 -0.39 3.39
N LYS A 85 -4.96 0.73 3.82
CA LYS A 85 -4.22 1.96 4.10
C LYS A 85 -3.21 1.76 5.24
N HIS A 86 -3.64 1.14 6.33
CA HIS A 86 -2.78 0.86 7.48
C HIS A 86 -1.62 -0.08 7.11
N ILE A 87 -1.89 -1.18 6.43
CA ILE A 87 -0.87 -2.11 5.95
C ILE A 87 0.13 -1.40 5.03
N ARG A 88 -0.34 -0.52 4.16
CA ARG A 88 0.55 0.26 3.27
C ARG A 88 1.46 1.17 4.07
N GLN A 89 0.92 1.91 5.04
CA GLN A 89 1.71 2.79 5.92
C GLN A 89 2.76 1.99 6.69
N GLU A 90 2.39 0.88 7.30
CA GLU A 90 3.34 0.01 8.01
C GLU A 90 4.47 -0.52 7.10
N ARG A 91 4.15 -0.86 5.85
CA ARG A 91 5.17 -1.29 4.87
C ARG A 91 6.11 -0.16 4.47
N GLU A 92 5.59 1.03 4.25
CA GLU A 92 6.37 2.22 3.93
C GLU A 92 7.32 2.56 5.08
N GLU A 93 6.81 2.61 6.32
CA GLU A 93 7.61 2.86 7.52
C GLU A 93 8.70 1.79 7.73
N ALA A 94 8.36 0.51 7.56
CA ALA A 94 9.32 -0.60 7.66
C ALA A 94 10.42 -0.51 6.58
N TRP A 95 10.04 -0.13 5.36
CA TRP A 95 11.00 0.05 4.26
C TRP A 95 11.94 1.22 4.53
N GLU A 96 11.41 2.37 4.98
CA GLU A 96 12.21 3.54 5.34
C GLU A 96 13.17 3.22 6.50
N ALA A 97 12.69 2.53 7.54
CA ALA A 97 13.53 2.08 8.65
C ALA A 97 14.65 1.15 8.18
N GLY A 98 14.35 0.21 7.29
CA GLY A 98 15.34 -0.68 6.69
C GLY A 98 16.40 0.06 5.85
N GLN A 99 16.00 1.09 5.10
CA GLN A 99 16.95 1.94 4.36
C GLN A 99 17.85 2.74 5.30
N MET A 100 17.30 3.29 6.39
CA MET A 100 18.08 3.99 7.41
C MET A 100 19.10 3.09 8.09
N ASP A 101 18.71 1.88 8.49
CA ASP A 101 19.60 0.91 9.13
C ASP A 101 20.76 0.53 8.20
N LYS A 102 20.47 0.31 6.93
CA LYS A 102 21.49 0.02 5.91
C LYS A 102 22.46 1.17 5.72
N LEU A 103 21.95 2.40 5.68
CA LEU A 103 22.76 3.60 5.54
C LEU A 103 23.66 3.80 6.76
N GLN A 104 23.14 3.60 7.98
CA GLN A 104 23.93 3.63 9.20
C GLN A 104 25.07 2.59 9.20
N GLU A 105 24.79 1.37 8.78
CA GLU A 105 25.80 0.32 8.66
C GLU A 105 26.91 0.71 7.67
N GLN A 106 26.55 1.28 6.53
CA GLN A 106 27.51 1.75 5.53
C GLN A 106 28.38 2.89 6.07
N ILE A 107 27.79 3.84 6.81
CA ILE A 107 28.52 4.94 7.46
C ILE A 107 29.52 4.39 8.47
N GLN A 108 29.09 3.46 9.33
CA GLN A 108 29.97 2.82 10.31
C GLN A 108 31.18 2.13 9.65
N LYS A 109 30.96 1.38 8.58
CA LYS A 109 32.03 0.71 7.84
C LYS A 109 33.04 1.69 7.24
N LYS A 110 32.56 2.82 6.72
CA LYS A 110 33.43 3.86 6.14
C LYS A 110 34.19 4.63 7.20
N LEU A 111 33.59 4.94 8.35
CA LEU A 111 34.24 5.52 9.49
C LEU A 111 35.37 4.62 10.04
N ALA A 112 35.13 3.31 10.12
CA ALA A 112 36.13 2.33 10.53
C ALA A 112 37.34 2.28 9.58
N LYS A 113 37.15 2.65 8.31
CA LYS A 113 38.22 2.81 7.31
C LYS A 113 38.93 4.17 7.35
N GLY A 114 38.57 5.03 8.31
CA GLY A 114 39.17 6.36 8.46
C GLY A 114 38.69 7.42 7.48
N LYS A 115 37.52 7.21 6.84
CA LYS A 115 36.93 8.19 5.92
C LYS A 115 36.36 9.39 6.67
N THR A 116 36.46 10.57 6.06
CA THR A 116 35.90 11.82 6.59
C THR A 116 34.43 11.94 6.21
N ILE A 117 33.68 12.82 6.90
CA ILE A 117 32.25 13.07 6.59
C ILE A 117 32.02 13.47 5.13
N PRO A 118 32.77 14.43 4.53
CA PRO A 118 32.63 14.75 3.12
C PRO A 118 32.90 13.56 2.19
N GLU A 119 33.88 12.74 2.45
CA GLU A 119 34.19 11.53 1.68
C GLU A 119 33.11 10.49 1.77
N ILE A 120 32.46 10.31 2.93
CA ILE A 120 31.33 9.41 3.14
C ILE A 120 30.08 9.92 2.41
N ALA A 121 29.82 11.22 2.52
CA ALA A 121 28.70 11.86 1.84
C ALA A 121 28.78 11.70 0.31
N GLU A 122 29.96 11.94 -0.25
CA GLU A 122 30.21 11.73 -1.68
C GLU A 122 30.05 10.25 -2.09
N ALA A 123 30.61 9.34 -1.33
CA ALA A 123 30.57 7.90 -1.62
C ALA A 123 29.16 7.29 -1.54
N LEU A 124 28.30 7.83 -0.69
CA LEU A 124 26.92 7.36 -0.48
C LEU A 124 25.87 8.21 -1.24
N GLU A 125 26.33 9.26 -1.95
CA GLU A 125 25.47 10.21 -2.65
C GLU A 125 24.42 10.86 -1.73
N GLU A 126 24.83 11.16 -0.49
CA GLU A 126 24.01 11.76 0.56
C GLU A 126 24.54 13.12 0.99
N GLU A 127 23.68 13.96 1.56
CA GLU A 127 24.09 15.24 2.13
C GLU A 127 24.91 15.05 3.42
N GLU A 128 25.91 15.89 3.64
CA GLU A 128 26.73 15.84 4.84
C GLU A 128 25.94 15.97 6.14
N ASP A 129 24.87 16.79 6.14
CA ASP A 129 24.01 16.96 7.30
C ASP A 129 23.25 15.67 7.65
N THR A 130 22.82 14.90 6.64
CA THR A 130 22.22 13.58 6.82
C THR A 130 23.21 12.62 7.48
N ILE A 131 24.45 12.59 6.99
CA ILE A 131 25.53 11.77 7.58
C ILE A 131 25.78 12.15 9.04
N ARG A 132 25.85 13.44 9.35
CA ARG A 132 26.06 13.93 10.73
C ARG A 132 24.91 13.55 11.67
N GLN A 133 23.67 13.65 11.22
CA GLN A 133 22.50 13.26 12.01
C GLN A 133 22.48 11.75 12.30
N LEU A 134 22.81 10.93 11.33
CA LEU A 134 22.88 9.48 11.50
C LEU A 134 24.04 9.08 12.41
N MET A 135 25.18 9.75 12.34
CA MET A 135 26.30 9.54 13.26
C MET A 135 25.94 9.84 14.70
N LYS A 136 25.16 10.91 14.97
CA LYS A 136 24.67 11.21 16.32
C LYS A 136 23.78 10.11 16.88
N ARG A 137 22.95 9.48 16.06
CA ARG A 137 22.13 8.33 16.46
C ARG A 137 22.96 7.11 16.81
N ILE A 138 24.03 6.85 16.05
CA ILE A 138 24.95 5.74 16.29
C ILE A 138 25.67 5.90 17.63
N VAL A 139 26.13 7.12 17.98
CA VAL A 139 26.86 7.41 19.21
C VAL A 139 25.94 7.35 20.44
N ASN A 140 24.66 7.67 20.31
CA ASN A 140 23.68 7.67 21.40
C ASN A 140 23.02 6.30 21.67
N ASN A 141 23.30 5.32 20.87
CA ASN A 141 22.96 3.93 21.08
C ASN A 141 24.18 3.15 21.57
#